data_13f43a5e087edbe725814c64136f9450
#
_entry.id   13f43a5e087edbe725814c64136f9450
#
_cell.length_a   1.000
_cell.length_b   1.000
_cell.length_c   1.000
_cell.angle_alpha   90.00
_cell.angle_beta   90.00
_cell.angle_gamma   90.00
#
_symmetry.space_group_name_H-M   'P 1'
#
loop_
_entity.id
_entity.type
_entity.pdbx_description
1 polymer ?
#
loop_
_entity_poly.entity_id
_entity_poly.type
_entity_poly.pdbx_seq_one_letter_code
_entity_poly.pdbx_strand_id
1 'polypeptide(L)'
;MTHIMIAGGGIAGLTAALALHTAGFERITVVETVRELRPVGAGLNIMPNAVRELDALGLLDRLEECSVRTRELRYYHRSGGLISREPRGLGAGYHWPQLSIQRGELQRVLADAVRARLGPGAIVGGVKVTGLEPLADGRPRVQLEHRDGARRGRASLEPDVLIGADGIRSTVRAALNPGEGEPPWNGMLVWRGVSWMPAHQIGTFMFIAGDDRQKAVVYPMTEPDRDSGEVLVNWALAMPADATGATRGDWNREVPVEKFLHHYEGWDFDGVSVPQVLRAAEGAFEYPMVDRDPLERWSVGRTTLTGDAAHAMYPIGSNGATQSIVDARALGHAMALHPDPARALAAYEAERRPAMTELQQANRRLGPEVVINLAHERAPGGFTDIDEVIPKRELAEIAARYAATGAFDPATVNQGSPYDPAVR
;
A
#
# COMPACT_ATOMS: atom_id res chain seq x y z
N MET A 1 12.33 25.44 17.42
CA MET A 1 11.35 24.61 16.63
C MET A 1 12.06 23.40 16.10
N THR A 2 11.55 22.21 16.37
CA THR A 2 12.11 20.93 15.91
C THR A 2 12.00 20.83 14.38
N HIS A 3 13.12 20.60 13.69
CA HIS A 3 13.15 20.36 12.27
C HIS A 3 13.04 18.87 11.99
N ILE A 4 11.96 18.45 11.34
CA ILE A 4 11.71 17.06 10.94
C ILE A 4 11.94 16.94 9.43
N MET A 5 12.82 16.03 9.06
CA MET A 5 13.04 15.66 7.67
C MET A 5 12.41 14.30 7.38
N ILE A 6 11.71 14.20 6.26
CA ILE A 6 11.09 12.96 5.78
C ILE A 6 11.74 12.59 4.45
N ALA A 7 12.35 11.43 4.38
CA ALA A 7 12.92 10.88 3.17
C ALA A 7 11.84 10.08 2.41
N GLY A 8 11.39 10.60 1.28
CA GLY A 8 10.38 10.01 0.42
C GLY A 8 9.03 10.74 0.43
N GLY A 9 8.58 11.19 -0.75
CA GLY A 9 7.29 11.83 -1.01
C GLY A 9 6.20 10.83 -1.45
N GLY A 10 6.29 9.57 -1.01
CA GLY A 10 5.25 8.57 -1.18
C GLY A 10 4.08 8.75 -0.20
N ILE A 11 3.12 7.82 -0.23
CA ILE A 11 1.93 7.84 0.63
C ILE A 11 2.34 7.93 2.11
N ALA A 12 3.28 7.08 2.56
CA ALA A 12 3.76 7.07 3.94
C ALA A 12 4.34 8.42 4.36
N GLY A 13 5.26 8.99 3.56
CA GLY A 13 5.95 10.23 3.90
C GLY A 13 5.04 11.46 3.87
N LEU A 14 4.15 11.56 2.88
CA LEU A 14 3.19 12.67 2.80
C LEU A 14 2.14 12.60 3.92
N THR A 15 1.66 11.40 4.26
CA THR A 15 0.74 11.23 5.39
C THR A 15 1.44 11.53 6.72
N ALA A 16 2.71 11.12 6.89
CA ALA A 16 3.51 11.46 8.06
C ALA A 16 3.69 12.97 8.22
N ALA A 17 3.94 13.70 7.10
CA ALA A 17 4.02 15.17 7.13
C ALA A 17 2.73 15.82 7.63
N LEU A 18 1.58 15.33 7.15
CA LEU A 18 0.27 15.82 7.58
C LEU A 18 -0.03 15.48 9.05
N ALA A 19 0.25 14.26 9.47
CA ALA A 19 0.04 13.82 10.85
C ALA A 19 0.91 14.60 11.85
N LEU A 20 2.18 14.83 11.51
CA LEU A 20 3.10 15.64 12.31
C LEU A 20 2.68 17.12 12.36
N HIS A 21 2.19 17.65 11.25
CA HIS A 21 1.63 19.01 11.25
C HIS A 21 0.41 19.11 12.18
N THR A 22 -0.50 18.14 12.11
CA THR A 22 -1.65 18.07 13.03
C THR A 22 -1.20 17.94 14.49
N ALA A 23 -0.06 17.31 14.75
CA ALA A 23 0.58 17.21 16.07
C ALA A 23 1.31 18.50 16.52
N GLY A 24 1.28 19.57 15.71
CA GLY A 24 1.85 20.90 16.05
C GLY A 24 3.27 21.14 15.56
N PHE A 25 3.83 20.29 14.71
CA PHE A 25 5.14 20.51 14.10
C PHE A 25 4.99 21.33 12.81
N GLU A 26 5.66 22.47 12.73
CA GLU A 26 5.58 23.39 11.59
C GLU A 26 6.77 23.28 10.64
N ARG A 27 7.95 22.89 11.17
CA ARG A 27 9.18 22.81 10.37
C ARG A 27 9.41 21.39 9.88
N ILE A 28 8.71 21.03 8.78
CA ILE A 28 8.76 19.72 8.14
C ILE A 28 9.26 19.88 6.71
N THR A 29 10.22 19.04 6.31
CA THR A 29 10.74 18.98 4.93
C THR A 29 10.64 17.58 4.41
N VAL A 30 9.88 17.36 3.35
CA VAL A 30 9.81 16.10 2.60
C VAL A 30 10.76 16.18 1.42
N VAL A 31 11.73 15.28 1.32
CA VAL A 31 12.61 15.18 0.15
C VAL A 31 12.19 14.02 -0.72
N GLU A 32 12.12 14.24 -2.02
CA GLU A 32 11.66 13.25 -2.99
C GLU A 32 12.63 13.15 -4.18
N THR A 33 12.91 11.90 -4.57
CA THR A 33 13.88 11.61 -5.64
C THR A 33 13.39 12.07 -7.01
N VAL A 34 12.09 11.94 -7.29
CA VAL A 34 11.51 12.44 -8.53
C VAL A 34 11.25 13.94 -8.40
N ARG A 35 11.42 14.66 -9.53
CA ARG A 35 11.24 16.11 -9.56
C ARG A 35 9.80 16.52 -9.32
N GLU A 36 8.87 15.81 -9.96
CA GLU A 36 7.44 16.09 -9.92
C GLU A 36 6.68 14.81 -9.63
N LEU A 37 5.78 14.85 -8.66
CA LEU A 37 4.84 13.78 -8.39
C LEU A 37 3.77 13.78 -9.48
N ARG A 38 3.65 12.68 -10.24
CA ARG A 38 2.66 12.56 -11.31
C ARG A 38 1.59 11.55 -10.91
N PRO A 39 0.32 11.79 -11.26
CA PRO A 39 -0.77 10.86 -10.97
C PRO A 39 -0.75 9.64 -11.90
N VAL A 40 0.28 8.81 -11.76
CA VAL A 40 0.47 7.57 -12.53
C VAL A 40 0.57 6.38 -11.60
N GLY A 41 0.32 5.20 -12.14
CA GLY A 41 0.51 3.92 -11.44
C GLY A 41 -0.77 3.12 -11.28
N ALA A 42 -0.58 1.90 -10.78
CA ALA A 42 -1.63 0.93 -10.51
C ALA A 42 -2.58 1.40 -9.41
N GLY A 43 -3.70 0.72 -9.27
CA GLY A 43 -4.68 0.95 -8.22
C GLY A 43 -4.21 0.51 -6.84
N LEU A 44 -4.87 1.08 -5.86
CA LEU A 44 -4.79 0.71 -4.45
C LEU A 44 -6.20 0.53 -3.90
N ASN A 45 -6.33 -0.37 -2.96
CA ASN A 45 -7.48 -0.44 -2.07
C ASN A 45 -7.06 0.09 -0.69
N ILE A 46 -7.76 1.08 -0.19
CA ILE A 46 -7.55 1.68 1.13
C ILE A 46 -8.65 1.19 2.04
N MET A 47 -8.26 0.45 3.08
CA MET A 47 -9.19 -0.18 4.01
C MET A 47 -9.80 0.85 4.97
N PRO A 48 -11.00 0.56 5.58
CA PRO A 48 -11.72 1.49 6.44
C PRO A 48 -10.90 2.07 7.60
N ASN A 49 -9.99 1.28 8.19
CA ASN A 49 -9.12 1.76 9.26
C ASN A 49 -8.16 2.87 8.81
N ALA A 50 -7.67 2.84 7.57
CA ALA A 50 -6.85 3.92 7.04
C ALA A 50 -7.70 5.08 6.50
N VAL A 51 -8.88 4.79 5.93
CA VAL A 51 -9.83 5.84 5.53
C VAL A 51 -10.25 6.67 6.73
N ARG A 52 -10.49 6.06 7.89
CA ARG A 52 -10.70 6.75 9.18
C ARG A 52 -9.57 7.75 9.48
N GLU A 53 -8.33 7.33 9.32
CA GLU A 53 -7.18 8.20 9.60
C GLU A 53 -7.05 9.36 8.58
N LEU A 54 -7.41 9.10 7.32
CA LEU A 54 -7.45 10.15 6.30
C LEU A 54 -8.61 11.13 6.51
N ASP A 55 -9.74 10.64 7.01
CA ASP A 55 -10.88 11.46 7.43
C ASP A 55 -10.51 12.37 8.62
N ALA A 56 -9.85 11.84 9.64
CA ALA A 56 -9.30 12.62 10.75
C ALA A 56 -8.27 13.68 10.31
N LEU A 57 -7.63 13.47 9.17
CA LEU A 57 -6.79 14.48 8.52
C LEU A 57 -7.59 15.43 7.60
N GLY A 58 -8.93 15.33 7.52
CA GLY A 58 -9.80 16.17 6.70
C GLY A 58 -9.62 15.98 5.20
N LEU A 59 -9.40 14.74 4.75
CA LEU A 59 -9.13 14.41 3.35
C LEU A 59 -10.22 13.55 2.70
N LEU A 60 -11.20 13.03 3.46
CA LEU A 60 -12.16 12.04 2.97
C LEU A 60 -12.95 12.55 1.76
N ASP A 61 -13.53 13.73 1.83
CA ASP A 61 -14.36 14.30 0.74
C ASP A 61 -13.58 14.35 -0.57
N ARG A 62 -12.32 14.85 -0.53
CA ARG A 62 -11.47 14.94 -1.71
C ARG A 62 -11.05 13.57 -2.26
N LEU A 63 -10.92 12.57 -1.41
CA LEU A 63 -10.60 11.21 -1.83
C LEU A 63 -11.80 10.53 -2.47
N GLU A 64 -13.00 10.77 -1.97
CA GLU A 64 -14.23 10.24 -2.56
C GLU A 64 -14.52 10.82 -3.95
N GLU A 65 -14.10 12.06 -4.23
CA GLU A 65 -14.21 12.66 -5.58
C GLU A 65 -13.36 11.95 -6.65
N CYS A 66 -12.30 11.23 -6.24
CA CYS A 66 -11.35 10.59 -7.17
C CYS A 66 -11.15 9.08 -6.91
N SER A 67 -12.13 8.43 -6.29
CA SER A 67 -12.09 7.01 -5.96
C SER A 67 -13.46 6.36 -6.10
N VAL A 68 -13.48 5.03 -5.96
CA VAL A 68 -14.72 4.24 -5.90
C VAL A 68 -14.88 3.62 -4.53
N ARG A 69 -16.06 3.70 -3.94
CA ARG A 69 -16.42 2.94 -2.74
C ARG A 69 -16.58 1.48 -3.11
N THR A 70 -15.57 0.66 -2.83
CA THR A 70 -15.62 -0.80 -3.03
C THR A 70 -16.67 -1.40 -2.09
N ARG A 71 -17.70 -2.02 -2.67
CA ARG A 71 -18.84 -2.56 -1.90
C ARG A 71 -18.69 -4.03 -1.55
N GLU A 72 -17.96 -4.78 -2.37
CA GLU A 72 -17.85 -6.22 -2.26
C GLU A 72 -16.49 -6.70 -2.75
N LEU A 73 -15.93 -7.73 -2.10
CA LEU A 73 -14.82 -8.53 -2.60
C LEU A 73 -15.33 -9.94 -2.87
N ARG A 74 -14.99 -10.46 -4.05
CA ARG A 74 -15.33 -11.82 -4.47
C ARG A 74 -14.07 -12.63 -4.68
N TYR A 75 -14.07 -13.85 -4.17
CA TYR A 75 -13.02 -14.83 -4.44
C TYR A 75 -13.55 -15.89 -5.39
N TYR A 76 -12.78 -16.19 -6.43
CA TYR A 76 -13.11 -17.20 -7.41
C TYR A 76 -12.02 -18.25 -7.55
N HIS A 77 -12.42 -19.50 -7.73
CA HIS A 77 -11.55 -20.53 -8.28
C HIS A 77 -11.34 -20.27 -9.77
N ARG A 78 -10.15 -20.64 -10.31
CA ARG A 78 -9.81 -20.43 -11.73
C ARG A 78 -10.83 -21.03 -12.73
N SER A 79 -11.59 -22.03 -12.33
CA SER A 79 -12.63 -22.65 -13.14
C SER A 79 -13.94 -21.86 -13.21
N GLY A 80 -14.02 -20.67 -12.59
CA GLY A 80 -15.21 -19.84 -12.52
C GLY A 80 -16.06 -20.01 -11.26
N GLY A 81 -15.80 -21.06 -10.42
CA GLY A 81 -16.53 -21.30 -9.19
C GLY A 81 -16.34 -20.18 -8.17
N LEU A 82 -17.45 -19.60 -7.68
CA LEU A 82 -17.43 -18.58 -6.62
C LEU A 82 -17.12 -19.23 -5.29
N ILE A 83 -16.03 -18.77 -4.62
CA ILE A 83 -15.62 -19.24 -3.29
C ILE A 83 -16.32 -18.46 -2.20
N SER A 84 -16.27 -17.10 -2.27
CA SER A 84 -16.94 -16.26 -1.29
C SER A 84 -17.29 -14.88 -1.85
N ARG A 85 -18.30 -14.26 -1.25
CA ARG A 85 -18.64 -12.85 -1.41
C ARG A 85 -18.57 -12.18 -0.05
N GLU A 86 -17.77 -11.15 0.05
CA GLU A 86 -17.55 -10.46 1.31
C GLU A 86 -17.97 -8.98 1.14
N PRO A 87 -18.95 -8.49 1.89
CA PRO A 87 -19.26 -7.06 1.89
C PRO A 87 -18.04 -6.27 2.36
N ARG A 88 -17.87 -5.05 1.85
CA ARG A 88 -16.76 -4.17 2.17
C ARG A 88 -17.22 -2.80 2.65
N GLY A 89 -16.35 -2.12 3.39
CA GLY A 89 -16.61 -0.79 3.90
C GLY A 89 -17.92 -0.69 4.68
N LEU A 90 -18.77 0.27 4.31
CA LEU A 90 -20.06 0.51 4.96
C LEU A 90 -20.96 -0.73 4.97
N GLY A 91 -20.95 -1.52 3.88
CA GLY A 91 -21.73 -2.76 3.77
C GLY A 91 -21.27 -3.87 4.70
N ALA A 92 -20.03 -3.82 5.19
CA ALA A 92 -19.48 -4.74 6.20
C ALA A 92 -19.64 -4.23 7.64
N GLY A 93 -20.39 -3.13 7.85
CA GLY A 93 -20.64 -2.56 9.16
C GLY A 93 -19.58 -1.58 9.67
N TYR A 94 -18.65 -1.15 8.82
CA TYR A 94 -17.74 -0.05 9.18
C TYR A 94 -18.44 1.31 9.08
N HIS A 95 -17.98 2.29 9.85
CA HIS A 95 -18.41 3.68 9.73
C HIS A 95 -17.72 4.41 8.56
N TRP A 96 -16.65 3.87 8.00
CA TRP A 96 -15.89 4.40 6.87
C TRP A 96 -15.94 3.45 5.68
N PRO A 97 -15.93 3.98 4.44
CA PRO A 97 -15.87 3.15 3.24
C PRO A 97 -14.50 2.47 3.08
N GLN A 98 -14.44 1.42 2.26
CA GLN A 98 -13.23 1.01 1.59
C GLN A 98 -13.16 1.76 0.26
N LEU A 99 -12.00 2.34 -0.08
CA LEU A 99 -11.80 3.11 -1.31
C LEU A 99 -10.86 2.37 -2.26
N SER A 100 -11.29 2.19 -3.51
CA SER A 100 -10.41 1.82 -4.63
C SER A 100 -10.01 3.10 -5.36
N ILE A 101 -8.72 3.38 -5.45
CA ILE A 101 -8.19 4.64 -5.96
C ILE A 101 -6.91 4.40 -6.77
N GLN A 102 -6.66 5.22 -7.79
CA GLN A 102 -5.37 5.24 -8.44
C GLN A 102 -4.30 5.78 -7.48
N ARG A 103 -3.18 5.06 -7.37
CA ARG A 103 -2.10 5.40 -6.42
C ARG A 103 -1.60 6.84 -6.59
N GLY A 104 -1.49 7.30 -7.83
CA GLY A 104 -1.06 8.66 -8.14
C GLY A 104 -2.05 9.73 -7.69
N GLU A 105 -3.36 9.47 -7.77
CA GLU A 105 -4.40 10.38 -7.28
C GLU A 105 -4.36 10.50 -5.76
N LEU A 106 -4.24 9.39 -5.03
CA LEU A 106 -4.04 9.44 -3.57
C LEU A 106 -2.80 10.27 -3.22
N GLN A 107 -1.68 10.04 -3.90
CA GLN A 107 -0.45 10.79 -3.69
C GLN A 107 -0.62 12.28 -4.00
N ARG A 108 -1.36 12.64 -5.06
CA ARG A 108 -1.67 14.03 -5.42
C ARG A 108 -2.48 14.71 -4.33
N VAL A 109 -3.57 14.09 -3.85
CA VAL A 109 -4.40 14.65 -2.78
C VAL A 109 -3.57 14.90 -1.52
N LEU A 110 -2.71 13.96 -1.13
CA LEU A 110 -1.82 14.10 0.02
C LEU A 110 -0.79 15.23 -0.19
N ALA A 111 -0.15 15.29 -1.36
CA ALA A 111 0.86 16.31 -1.67
C ALA A 111 0.25 17.73 -1.71
N ASP A 112 -0.94 17.87 -2.28
CA ASP A 112 -1.67 19.14 -2.29
C ASP A 112 -2.02 19.60 -0.87
N ALA A 113 -2.46 18.69 -0.01
CA ALA A 113 -2.73 18.96 1.40
C ALA A 113 -1.45 19.38 2.16
N VAL A 114 -0.31 18.73 1.91
CA VAL A 114 0.99 19.09 2.48
C VAL A 114 1.37 20.51 2.05
N ARG A 115 1.28 20.82 0.74
CA ARG A 115 1.60 22.18 0.24
C ARG A 115 0.67 23.24 0.79
N ALA A 116 -0.61 22.94 0.93
CA ALA A 116 -1.60 23.88 1.45
C ALA A 116 -1.36 24.21 2.94
N ARG A 117 -0.93 23.23 3.75
CA ARG A 117 -0.77 23.40 5.21
C ARG A 117 0.64 23.83 5.63
N LEU A 118 1.66 23.33 4.96
CA LEU A 118 3.08 23.56 5.30
C LEU A 118 3.80 24.51 4.32
N GLY A 119 3.10 24.93 3.26
CA GLY A 119 3.64 25.79 2.22
C GLY A 119 4.27 25.04 1.04
N PRO A 120 4.44 25.72 -0.12
CA PRO A 120 4.90 25.09 -1.37
C PRO A 120 6.32 24.53 -1.29
N GLY A 121 7.15 25.02 -0.37
CA GLY A 121 8.53 24.57 -0.17
C GLY A 121 8.66 23.32 0.73
N ALA A 122 7.58 22.82 1.30
CA ALA A 122 7.61 21.67 2.20
C ALA A 122 8.00 20.37 1.50
N ILE A 123 7.73 20.26 0.19
CA ILE A 123 8.12 19.11 -0.65
C ILE A 123 9.23 19.56 -1.59
N VAL A 124 10.40 18.95 -1.47
CA VAL A 124 11.59 19.25 -2.28
C VAL A 124 11.86 18.06 -3.21
N GLY A 125 11.44 18.20 -4.47
CA GLY A 125 11.66 17.19 -5.52
C GLY A 125 13.06 17.23 -6.10
N GLY A 126 13.49 16.15 -6.76
CA GLY A 126 14.82 16.01 -7.37
C GLY A 126 15.94 15.81 -6.35
N VAL A 127 15.63 15.40 -5.12
CA VAL A 127 16.59 15.21 -4.03
C VAL A 127 16.54 13.77 -3.51
N LYS A 128 17.66 13.07 -3.59
CA LYS A 128 17.83 11.70 -3.08
C LYS A 128 18.63 11.71 -1.77
N VAL A 129 18.14 10.99 -0.77
CA VAL A 129 18.96 10.60 0.39
C VAL A 129 19.94 9.52 -0.06
N THR A 130 21.24 9.75 0.18
CA THR A 130 22.31 8.86 -0.25
C THR A 130 23.10 8.23 0.91
N GLY A 131 22.91 8.74 2.12
CA GLY A 131 23.57 8.24 3.30
C GLY A 131 23.08 8.91 4.57
N LEU A 132 23.48 8.33 5.70
CA LEU A 132 23.10 8.74 7.05
C LEU A 132 24.25 8.46 8.01
N GLU A 133 24.59 9.43 8.84
CA GLU A 133 25.56 9.30 9.92
C GLU A 133 24.96 9.85 11.23
N PRO A 134 25.13 9.18 12.36
CA PRO A 134 24.73 9.73 13.65
C PRO A 134 25.73 10.80 14.11
N LEU A 135 25.21 11.91 14.62
CA LEU A 135 26.00 12.92 15.33
C LEU A 135 26.16 12.55 16.81
N ALA A 136 27.12 13.21 17.48
CA ALA A 136 27.40 12.96 18.90
C ALA A 136 26.21 13.26 19.83
N ASP A 137 25.30 14.14 19.43
CA ASP A 137 24.08 14.50 20.15
C ASP A 137 22.86 13.64 19.77
N GLY A 138 23.06 12.59 18.98
CA GLY A 138 22.03 11.65 18.53
C GLY A 138 21.18 12.16 17.36
N ARG A 139 21.42 13.37 16.84
CA ARG A 139 20.79 13.84 15.60
C ARG A 139 21.39 13.13 14.38
N PRO A 140 20.62 12.98 13.28
CA PRO A 140 21.16 12.46 12.04
C PRO A 140 21.85 13.56 11.22
N ARG A 141 23.00 13.22 10.62
CA ARG A 141 23.53 13.95 9.45
C ARG A 141 23.13 13.18 8.19
N VAL A 142 22.27 13.80 7.37
CA VAL A 142 21.71 13.17 6.17
C VAL A 142 22.47 13.66 4.95
N GLN A 143 23.00 12.73 4.17
CA GLN A 143 23.69 13.00 2.91
C GLN A 143 22.65 13.05 1.78
N LEU A 144 22.69 14.11 0.98
CA LEU A 144 21.74 14.38 -0.07
C LEU A 144 22.44 14.51 -1.43
N GLU A 145 21.78 14.04 -2.46
CA GLU A 145 22.15 14.28 -3.84
C GLU A 145 21.03 15.05 -4.54
N HIS A 146 21.33 16.27 -4.95
CA HIS A 146 20.45 17.05 -5.83
C HIS A 146 20.69 16.62 -7.27
N ARG A 147 19.66 16.11 -7.94
CA ARG A 147 19.75 15.54 -9.28
C ARG A 147 19.56 16.57 -10.39
N ASP A 148 18.83 17.65 -10.09
CA ASP A 148 18.37 18.62 -11.08
C ASP A 148 18.64 20.08 -10.69
N GLY A 149 18.71 20.94 -11.71
CA GLY A 149 18.73 22.39 -11.58
C GLY A 149 20.07 22.98 -11.16
N ALA A 150 20.04 24.27 -10.75
CA ALA A 150 21.22 25.05 -10.35
C ALA A 150 21.90 24.51 -9.07
N ARG A 151 21.25 23.60 -8.33
CA ARG A 151 21.77 22.99 -7.10
C ARG A 151 22.30 21.57 -7.31
N ARG A 152 22.51 21.12 -8.56
CA ARG A 152 23.02 19.77 -8.82
C ARG A 152 24.32 19.55 -8.06
N GLY A 153 24.37 18.46 -7.25
CA GLY A 153 25.55 18.13 -6.46
C GLY A 153 25.19 17.49 -5.12
N ARG A 154 26.20 17.24 -4.31
CA ARG A 154 26.05 16.68 -2.97
C ARG A 154 25.90 17.79 -1.93
N ALA A 155 25.04 17.53 -0.95
CA ALA A 155 24.80 18.39 0.20
C ALA A 155 24.63 17.52 1.44
N SER A 156 24.68 18.10 2.62
CA SER A 156 24.28 17.47 3.87
C SER A 156 23.33 18.36 4.66
N LEU A 157 22.43 17.73 5.39
CA LEU A 157 21.49 18.39 6.29
C LEU A 157 21.51 17.69 7.65
N GLU A 158 21.36 18.46 8.72
CA GLU A 158 21.33 17.97 10.09
C GLU A 158 19.97 18.28 10.74
N PRO A 159 18.90 17.57 10.37
CA PRO A 159 17.60 17.76 11.01
C PRO A 159 17.64 17.27 12.46
N ASP A 160 16.66 17.70 13.26
CA ASP A 160 16.49 17.19 14.62
C ASP A 160 15.95 15.76 14.64
N VAL A 161 15.13 15.40 13.62
CA VAL A 161 14.53 14.07 13.43
C VAL A 161 14.56 13.71 11.96
N LEU A 162 14.87 12.44 11.65
CA LEU A 162 14.74 11.87 10.31
C LEU A 162 13.71 10.73 10.31
N ILE A 163 12.80 10.76 9.33
CA ILE A 163 11.83 9.71 9.06
C ILE A 163 12.14 9.11 7.69
N GLY A 164 12.53 7.83 7.66
CA GLY A 164 12.72 7.06 6.43
C GLY A 164 11.38 6.54 5.92
N ALA A 165 10.88 7.14 4.85
CA ALA A 165 9.68 6.77 4.10
C ALA A 165 10.01 6.52 2.62
N ASP A 166 11.26 6.13 2.33
CA ASP A 166 11.88 6.01 1.02
C ASP A 166 11.69 4.64 0.36
N GLY A 167 10.67 3.90 0.81
CA GLY A 167 10.14 2.71 0.16
C GLY A 167 10.98 1.45 0.39
N ILE A 168 10.65 0.39 -0.32
CA ILE A 168 11.23 -0.96 -0.15
C ILE A 168 12.77 -1.01 -0.36
N ARG A 169 13.33 -0.07 -1.14
CA ARG A 169 14.78 0.11 -1.36
C ARG A 169 15.35 1.26 -0.54
N SER A 170 14.81 1.46 0.66
CA SER A 170 15.17 2.55 1.57
C SER A 170 16.66 2.64 1.85
N THR A 171 17.22 3.81 1.59
CA THR A 171 18.59 4.16 1.99
C THR A 171 18.68 4.33 3.49
N VAL A 172 17.63 4.87 4.12
CA VAL A 172 17.58 5.04 5.58
C VAL A 172 17.56 3.67 6.27
N ARG A 173 16.74 2.72 5.78
CA ARG A 173 16.71 1.34 6.28
C ARG A 173 18.08 0.68 6.18
N ALA A 174 18.74 0.76 5.02
CA ALA A 174 20.05 0.18 4.80
C ALA A 174 21.13 0.77 5.74
N ALA A 175 21.03 2.06 6.07
CA ALA A 175 21.94 2.68 7.02
C ALA A 175 21.67 2.24 8.49
N LEU A 176 20.41 2.03 8.87
CA LEU A 176 20.05 1.55 10.21
C LEU A 176 20.28 0.04 10.39
N ASN A 177 20.22 -0.73 9.31
CA ASN A 177 20.34 -2.20 9.30
C ASN A 177 21.36 -2.65 8.24
N PRO A 178 22.65 -2.37 8.43
CA PRO A 178 23.70 -2.71 7.47
C PRO A 178 23.80 -4.23 7.29
N GLY A 179 23.94 -4.67 6.03
CA GLY A 179 24.09 -6.09 5.70
C GLY A 179 22.80 -6.83 5.37
N GLU A 180 21.63 -6.18 5.42
CA GLU A 180 20.35 -6.82 5.08
C GLU A 180 20.27 -7.26 3.59
N GLY A 181 20.92 -6.55 2.70
CA GLY A 181 20.93 -6.88 1.27
C GLY A 181 19.68 -6.43 0.50
N GLU A 182 19.50 -7.00 -0.69
CA GLU A 182 18.38 -6.72 -1.58
C GLU A 182 17.10 -7.39 -1.08
N PRO A 183 15.90 -6.84 -1.42
CA PRO A 183 14.62 -7.47 -1.07
C PRO A 183 14.55 -8.91 -1.56
N PRO A 184 14.18 -9.89 -0.72
CA PRO A 184 14.05 -11.28 -1.16
C PRO A 184 12.92 -11.43 -2.18
N TRP A 185 13.15 -12.28 -3.19
CA TRP A 185 12.19 -12.61 -4.22
C TRP A 185 11.63 -14.02 -4.00
N ASN A 186 10.30 -14.15 -4.01
CA ASN A 186 9.64 -15.44 -3.79
C ASN A 186 9.47 -16.29 -5.06
N GLY A 187 10.07 -15.90 -6.19
CA GLY A 187 9.94 -16.61 -7.46
C GLY A 187 8.71 -16.26 -8.28
N MET A 188 7.83 -15.39 -7.78
CA MET A 188 6.63 -14.96 -8.51
C MET A 188 6.90 -13.68 -9.31
N LEU A 189 6.29 -13.61 -10.49
CA LEU A 189 6.16 -12.38 -11.27
C LEU A 189 4.77 -11.79 -11.09
N VAL A 190 4.70 -10.48 -11.15
CA VAL A 190 3.45 -9.72 -11.13
C VAL A 190 3.41 -8.80 -12.33
N TRP A 191 2.36 -8.88 -13.13
CA TRP A 191 2.03 -7.89 -14.15
C TRP A 191 0.92 -6.99 -13.64
N ARG A 192 1.07 -5.70 -13.88
CA ARG A 192 0.08 -4.69 -13.46
C ARG A 192 -0.17 -3.71 -14.58
N GLY A 193 -1.40 -3.26 -14.65
CA GLY A 193 -1.80 -2.22 -15.57
C GLY A 193 -3.17 -1.67 -15.25
N VAL A 194 -3.61 -0.78 -16.11
CA VAL A 194 -4.94 -0.17 -16.06
C VAL A 194 -5.62 -0.26 -17.43
N SER A 195 -6.94 -0.33 -17.42
CA SER A 195 -7.75 -0.45 -18.64
C SER A 195 -9.03 0.35 -18.49
N TRP A 196 -9.43 1.06 -19.53
CA TRP A 196 -10.77 1.64 -19.61
C TRP A 196 -11.77 0.58 -20.05
N MET A 197 -12.82 0.40 -19.26
CA MET A 197 -13.85 -0.63 -19.48
C MET A 197 -15.23 -0.05 -19.29
N PRO A 198 -16.23 -0.52 -20.07
CA PRO A 198 -17.62 -0.15 -19.85
C PRO A 198 -18.06 -0.46 -18.42
N ALA A 199 -18.62 0.53 -17.71
CA ALA A 199 -18.98 0.40 -16.29
C ALA A 199 -19.93 -0.77 -16.01
N HIS A 200 -20.87 -1.07 -16.93
CA HIS A 200 -21.82 -2.17 -16.76
C HIS A 200 -21.16 -3.57 -16.74
N GLN A 201 -19.93 -3.70 -17.24
CA GLN A 201 -19.19 -4.96 -17.22
C GLN A 201 -18.40 -5.19 -15.92
N ILE A 202 -18.06 -4.12 -15.21
CA ILE A 202 -17.17 -4.20 -14.05
C ILE A 202 -17.94 -4.04 -12.73
N GLY A 203 -18.96 -3.19 -12.66
CA GLY A 203 -19.69 -2.91 -11.43
C GLY A 203 -18.83 -2.21 -10.36
N THR A 204 -19.20 -2.36 -9.07
CA THR A 204 -18.52 -1.74 -7.93
C THR A 204 -17.89 -2.80 -6.99
N PHE A 205 -17.52 -3.93 -7.52
CA PHE A 205 -16.87 -5.00 -6.77
C PHE A 205 -15.42 -5.19 -7.21
N MET A 206 -14.63 -5.69 -6.30
CA MET A 206 -13.30 -6.21 -6.54
C MET A 206 -13.38 -7.72 -6.60
N PHE A 207 -12.62 -8.37 -7.45
CA PHE A 207 -12.45 -9.82 -7.35
C PHE A 207 -10.98 -10.24 -7.37
N ILE A 208 -10.75 -11.39 -6.76
CA ILE A 208 -9.50 -12.15 -6.79
C ILE A 208 -9.83 -13.55 -7.26
N ALA A 209 -9.25 -13.96 -8.37
CA ALA A 209 -9.49 -15.27 -8.97
C ALA A 209 -8.18 -16.02 -9.13
N GLY A 210 -8.22 -17.37 -9.05
CA GLY A 210 -7.01 -18.14 -9.29
C GLY A 210 -7.01 -19.56 -8.79
N ASP A 211 -5.78 -20.02 -8.58
CA ASP A 211 -5.40 -21.27 -7.98
C ASP A 211 -4.10 -21.11 -7.16
N ASP A 212 -3.39 -22.20 -6.89
CA ASP A 212 -2.10 -22.20 -6.17
C ASP A 212 -0.93 -21.61 -7.00
N ARG A 213 -1.11 -21.41 -8.32
CA ARG A 213 -0.06 -20.95 -9.24
C ARG A 213 -0.37 -19.62 -9.90
N GLN A 214 -1.63 -19.35 -10.23
CA GLN A 214 -2.03 -18.17 -11.00
C GLN A 214 -3.07 -17.37 -10.26
N LYS A 215 -2.95 -16.05 -10.31
CA LYS A 215 -3.94 -15.14 -9.72
C LYS A 215 -4.22 -13.96 -10.62
N ALA A 216 -5.45 -13.48 -10.58
CA ALA A 216 -5.89 -12.22 -11.15
C ALA A 216 -6.65 -11.42 -10.11
N VAL A 217 -6.34 -10.13 -10.00
CA VAL A 217 -7.02 -9.16 -9.14
C VAL A 217 -7.53 -8.04 -10.03
N VAL A 218 -8.83 -7.78 -10.02
CA VAL A 218 -9.46 -6.75 -10.87
C VAL A 218 -10.44 -5.93 -10.04
N TYR A 219 -10.41 -4.61 -10.20
CA TYR A 219 -11.36 -3.68 -9.56
C TYR A 219 -11.39 -2.31 -10.23
N PRO A 220 -12.54 -1.60 -10.23
CA PRO A 220 -12.65 -0.24 -10.73
C PRO A 220 -12.00 0.76 -9.75
N MET A 221 -11.47 1.88 -10.29
CA MET A 221 -10.83 2.94 -9.53
C MET A 221 -11.50 4.30 -9.69
N THR A 222 -12.37 4.44 -10.68
CA THR A 222 -13.12 5.68 -10.94
C THR A 222 -14.60 5.39 -11.01
N GLU A 223 -15.42 6.39 -10.67
CA GLU A 223 -16.83 6.39 -11.08
C GLU A 223 -16.90 6.44 -12.62
N PRO A 224 -18.04 6.04 -13.21
CA PRO A 224 -18.21 6.10 -14.67
C PRO A 224 -17.98 7.51 -15.21
N ASP A 225 -17.13 7.62 -16.20
CA ASP A 225 -16.96 8.85 -16.96
C ASP A 225 -18.31 9.24 -17.62
N ARG A 226 -18.65 10.53 -17.55
CA ARG A 226 -19.97 11.00 -17.96
C ARG A 226 -20.21 10.94 -19.47
N ASP A 227 -19.14 11.02 -20.24
CA ASP A 227 -19.22 11.08 -21.71
C ASP A 227 -19.09 9.69 -22.32
N SER A 228 -18.15 8.87 -21.86
CA SER A 228 -17.89 7.52 -22.40
C SER A 228 -18.68 6.41 -21.68
N GLY A 229 -19.08 6.62 -20.42
CA GLY A 229 -19.68 5.59 -19.58
C GLY A 229 -18.68 4.51 -19.13
N GLU A 230 -17.38 4.75 -19.31
CA GLU A 230 -16.31 3.85 -18.94
C GLU A 230 -15.77 4.14 -17.55
N VAL A 231 -15.18 3.13 -16.92
CA VAL A 231 -14.45 3.21 -15.65
C VAL A 231 -12.99 2.81 -15.87
N LEU A 232 -12.09 3.44 -15.16
CA LEU A 232 -10.70 3.01 -15.12
C LEU A 232 -10.57 1.81 -14.18
N VAL A 233 -10.11 0.69 -14.70
CA VAL A 233 -9.97 -0.59 -14.00
C VAL A 233 -8.51 -0.87 -13.71
N ASN A 234 -8.18 -1.17 -12.47
CA ASN A 234 -6.91 -1.78 -12.12
C ASN A 234 -6.96 -3.28 -12.35
N TRP A 235 -5.89 -3.82 -12.88
CA TRP A 235 -5.66 -5.26 -12.89
C TRP A 235 -4.24 -5.59 -12.44
N ALA A 236 -4.10 -6.71 -11.73
CA ALA A 236 -2.83 -7.30 -11.34
C ALA A 236 -2.91 -8.81 -11.52
N LEU A 237 -1.92 -9.37 -12.20
CA LEU A 237 -1.80 -10.79 -12.45
C LEU A 237 -0.53 -11.30 -11.78
N ALA A 238 -0.56 -12.52 -11.26
CA ALA A 238 0.62 -13.12 -10.65
C ALA A 238 0.74 -14.59 -11.08
N MET A 239 1.98 -15.02 -11.37
CA MET A 239 2.31 -16.43 -11.58
C MET A 239 3.80 -16.71 -11.32
N PRO A 240 4.19 -17.99 -11.09
CA PRO A 240 5.59 -18.37 -10.94
C PRO A 240 6.43 -18.02 -12.18
N ALA A 241 7.64 -17.55 -11.96
CA ALA A 241 8.54 -17.16 -13.05
C ALA A 241 9.01 -18.36 -13.88
N ASP A 242 9.12 -19.55 -13.28
CA ASP A 242 9.46 -20.80 -13.98
C ASP A 242 8.43 -21.17 -15.06
N ALA A 243 7.16 -20.88 -14.85
CA ALA A 243 6.10 -21.08 -15.83
C ALA A 243 6.23 -20.14 -17.06
N THR A 244 6.97 -19.05 -16.96
CA THR A 244 7.17 -18.06 -18.03
C THR A 244 8.57 -18.14 -18.65
N GLY A 245 9.46 -18.96 -18.10
CA GLY A 245 10.89 -18.97 -18.47
C GLY A 245 11.64 -17.68 -18.10
N ALA A 246 11.03 -16.82 -17.27
CA ALA A 246 11.62 -15.56 -16.87
C ALA A 246 12.53 -15.74 -15.64
N THR A 247 13.55 -14.90 -15.55
CA THR A 247 14.38 -14.72 -14.36
C THR A 247 13.87 -13.52 -13.55
N ARG A 248 14.43 -13.29 -12.35
CA ARG A 248 14.21 -12.04 -11.60
C ARG A 248 14.51 -10.86 -12.53
N GLY A 249 13.47 -10.27 -13.07
CA GLY A 249 13.58 -9.17 -14.03
C GLY A 249 13.92 -7.84 -13.35
N ASP A 250 14.09 -6.80 -14.18
CA ASP A 250 14.19 -5.44 -13.70
C ASP A 250 12.88 -4.98 -13.08
N TRP A 251 12.99 -4.07 -12.11
CA TRP A 251 11.83 -3.42 -11.53
C TRP A 251 11.16 -2.52 -12.56
N ASN A 252 9.81 -2.63 -12.65
CA ASN A 252 8.99 -1.75 -13.47
C ASN A 252 9.36 -1.81 -14.96
N ARG A 253 9.53 -3.02 -15.49
CA ARG A 253 9.77 -3.22 -16.91
C ARG A 253 8.45 -3.21 -17.66
N GLU A 254 8.31 -2.31 -18.63
CA GLU A 254 7.18 -2.35 -19.56
C GLU A 254 7.30 -3.58 -20.46
N VAL A 255 6.19 -4.30 -20.62
CA VAL A 255 6.10 -5.52 -21.45
C VAL A 255 4.80 -5.53 -22.23
N PRO A 256 4.78 -6.14 -23.43
CA PRO A 256 3.55 -6.30 -24.20
C PRO A 256 2.62 -7.31 -23.51
N VAL A 257 1.31 -7.02 -23.53
CA VAL A 257 0.26 -7.86 -22.91
C VAL A 257 0.26 -9.27 -23.49
N GLU A 258 0.56 -9.41 -24.78
CA GLU A 258 0.63 -10.66 -25.52
C GLU A 258 1.59 -11.68 -24.88
N LYS A 259 2.59 -11.20 -24.14
CA LYS A 259 3.57 -12.04 -23.44
C LYS A 259 2.90 -12.99 -22.45
N PHE A 260 1.82 -12.58 -21.80
CA PHE A 260 1.17 -13.32 -20.73
C PHE A 260 -0.34 -13.54 -20.92
N LEU A 261 -0.96 -12.87 -21.88
CA LEU A 261 -2.41 -12.94 -22.15
C LEU A 261 -2.91 -14.39 -22.30
N HIS A 262 -2.15 -15.21 -23.02
CA HIS A 262 -2.52 -16.61 -23.30
C HIS A 262 -2.66 -17.48 -22.05
N HIS A 263 -2.03 -17.11 -20.94
CA HIS A 263 -2.17 -17.81 -19.65
C HIS A 263 -3.53 -17.57 -18.98
N TYR A 264 -4.26 -16.53 -19.39
CA TYR A 264 -5.52 -16.09 -18.81
C TYR A 264 -6.70 -16.24 -19.77
N GLU A 265 -6.52 -16.90 -20.92
CA GLU A 265 -7.62 -17.17 -21.86
C GLU A 265 -8.69 -18.03 -21.17
N GLY A 266 -9.97 -17.66 -21.39
CA GLY A 266 -11.11 -18.32 -20.76
C GLY A 266 -11.38 -17.92 -19.29
N TRP A 267 -10.62 -16.98 -18.71
CA TRP A 267 -10.90 -16.47 -17.39
C TRP A 267 -12.02 -15.44 -17.44
N ASP A 268 -13.22 -15.88 -17.07
CA ASP A 268 -14.42 -15.04 -17.00
C ASP A 268 -15.09 -15.23 -15.62
N PHE A 269 -15.38 -14.14 -14.94
CA PHE A 269 -15.91 -14.15 -13.57
C PHE A 269 -17.05 -13.16 -13.44
N ASP A 270 -18.28 -13.66 -13.26
CA ASP A 270 -19.51 -12.85 -13.22
C ASP A 270 -19.64 -11.87 -14.41
N GLY A 271 -19.26 -12.30 -15.62
CA GLY A 271 -19.32 -11.50 -16.83
C GLY A 271 -18.14 -10.55 -17.05
N VAL A 272 -17.15 -10.55 -16.16
CA VAL A 272 -15.89 -9.81 -16.34
C VAL A 272 -14.86 -10.72 -16.98
N SER A 273 -14.57 -10.49 -18.25
CA SER A 273 -13.55 -11.23 -19.00
C SER A 273 -12.16 -10.65 -18.76
N VAL A 274 -11.30 -11.40 -18.05
CA VAL A 274 -9.90 -10.99 -17.83
C VAL A 274 -9.16 -10.74 -19.15
N PRO A 275 -9.26 -11.59 -20.19
CA PRO A 275 -8.66 -11.30 -21.48
C PRO A 275 -9.13 -9.98 -22.12
N GLN A 276 -10.41 -9.62 -21.97
CA GLN A 276 -10.90 -8.34 -22.50
C GLN A 276 -10.32 -7.16 -21.74
N VAL A 277 -10.24 -7.24 -20.40
CA VAL A 277 -9.58 -6.23 -19.57
C VAL A 277 -8.12 -6.05 -20.00
N LEU A 278 -7.40 -7.14 -20.26
CA LEU A 278 -5.99 -7.09 -20.67
C LEU A 278 -5.81 -6.50 -22.08
N ARG A 279 -6.68 -6.82 -23.03
CA ARG A 279 -6.62 -6.26 -24.39
C ARG A 279 -6.93 -4.76 -24.43
N ALA A 280 -7.66 -4.24 -23.44
CA ALA A 280 -7.96 -2.82 -23.30
C ALA A 280 -6.86 -2.08 -22.48
N ALA A 281 -5.75 -2.73 -22.14
CA ALA A 281 -4.72 -2.13 -21.28
C ALA A 281 -3.98 -0.98 -21.98
N GLU A 282 -3.79 0.12 -21.30
CA GLU A 282 -2.95 1.24 -21.76
C GLU A 282 -1.45 0.88 -21.78
N GLY A 283 -1.05 -0.11 -20.95
CA GLY A 283 0.30 -0.63 -20.84
C GLY A 283 0.37 -1.68 -19.72
N ALA A 284 1.37 -2.51 -19.77
CA ALA A 284 1.62 -3.54 -18.78
C ALA A 284 3.04 -3.44 -18.23
N PHE A 285 3.18 -3.54 -16.92
CA PHE A 285 4.46 -3.47 -16.23
C PHE A 285 4.72 -4.75 -15.44
N GLU A 286 5.92 -5.31 -15.61
CA GLU A 286 6.36 -6.53 -14.96
C GLU A 286 7.22 -6.19 -13.73
N TYR A 287 6.94 -6.89 -12.62
CA TYR A 287 7.65 -6.76 -11.35
C TYR A 287 7.96 -8.13 -10.75
N PRO A 288 9.12 -8.32 -10.13
CA PRO A 288 9.30 -9.44 -9.21
C PRO A 288 8.45 -9.22 -7.96
N MET A 289 7.76 -10.25 -7.47
CA MET A 289 7.05 -10.17 -6.20
C MET A 289 8.06 -10.29 -5.05
N VAL A 290 8.30 -9.18 -4.39
CA VAL A 290 9.27 -9.07 -3.30
C VAL A 290 8.63 -8.43 -2.07
N ASP A 291 9.20 -8.72 -0.92
CA ASP A 291 8.91 -8.07 0.36
C ASP A 291 10.23 -7.73 1.09
N ARG A 292 10.16 -7.43 2.36
CA ARG A 292 11.30 -7.31 3.26
C ARG A 292 11.09 -8.19 4.49
N ASP A 293 12.17 -8.70 5.04
CA ASP A 293 12.11 -9.38 6.32
C ASP A 293 11.74 -8.41 7.44
N PRO A 294 10.94 -8.86 8.43
CA PRO A 294 10.65 -8.07 9.61
C PRO A 294 11.94 -7.64 10.32
N LEU A 295 12.02 -6.36 10.68
CA LEU A 295 13.16 -5.82 11.40
C LEU A 295 13.00 -6.02 12.91
N GLU A 296 14.13 -6.21 13.61
CA GLU A 296 14.17 -6.22 15.06
C GLU A 296 13.94 -4.81 15.65
N ARG A 297 14.29 -3.76 14.90
CA ARG A 297 14.10 -2.36 15.28
C ARG A 297 13.89 -1.46 14.07
N TRP A 298 13.06 -0.43 14.23
CA TRP A 298 12.83 0.61 13.23
C TRP A 298 13.53 1.92 13.55
N SER A 299 13.84 2.14 14.85
CA SER A 299 14.31 3.42 15.34
C SER A 299 15.72 3.31 15.96
N VAL A 300 16.56 4.29 15.66
CA VAL A 300 17.88 4.46 16.28
C VAL A 300 18.09 5.95 16.55
N GLY A 301 18.21 6.32 17.84
CA GLY A 301 18.33 7.71 18.23
C GLY A 301 17.13 8.53 17.74
N ARG A 302 17.38 9.53 16.91
CA ARG A 302 16.35 10.42 16.34
C ARG A 302 16.00 10.09 14.89
N THR A 303 16.17 8.85 14.49
CA THR A 303 15.81 8.33 13.16
C THR A 303 14.88 7.15 13.30
N THR A 304 13.82 7.10 12.47
CA THR A 304 12.87 5.96 12.39
C THR A 304 12.49 5.65 10.95
N LEU A 305 11.84 4.49 10.75
CA LEU A 305 11.28 4.04 9.47
C LEU A 305 9.75 4.01 9.53
N THR A 306 9.11 4.18 8.37
CA THR A 306 7.65 4.05 8.22
C THR A 306 7.28 3.49 6.85
N GLY A 307 6.12 2.87 6.74
CA GLY A 307 5.62 2.29 5.49
C GLY A 307 6.55 1.22 4.93
N ASP A 308 6.69 1.15 3.60
CA ASP A 308 7.51 0.14 2.93
C ASP A 308 9.01 0.17 3.33
N ALA A 309 9.51 1.28 3.84
CA ALA A 309 10.87 1.34 4.40
C ALA A 309 10.98 0.51 5.68
N ALA A 310 9.91 0.42 6.47
CA ALA A 310 9.85 -0.36 7.70
C ALA A 310 9.40 -1.82 7.46
N HIS A 311 8.34 -2.01 6.67
CA HIS A 311 7.62 -3.29 6.61
C HIS A 311 7.03 -3.59 5.23
N ALA A 312 7.78 -3.38 4.14
CA ALA A 312 7.32 -3.80 2.82
C ALA A 312 6.85 -5.26 2.84
N MET A 313 5.67 -5.50 2.29
CA MET A 313 4.99 -6.79 2.32
C MET A 313 4.42 -7.16 0.95
N TYR A 314 4.11 -8.43 0.74
CA TYR A 314 3.40 -8.84 -0.47
C TYR A 314 2.04 -8.13 -0.56
N PRO A 315 1.56 -7.83 -1.78
CA PRO A 315 0.34 -7.05 -2.01
C PRO A 315 -0.93 -7.86 -1.72
N ILE A 316 -0.98 -8.54 -0.58
CA ILE A 316 -2.06 -9.39 -0.12
C ILE A 316 -2.89 -8.65 0.93
N GLY A 317 -4.22 -8.74 0.83
CA GLY A 317 -5.15 -8.13 1.77
C GLY A 317 -5.12 -6.60 1.80
N SER A 318 -4.57 -5.92 0.79
CA SER A 318 -4.57 -4.45 0.62
C SER A 318 -3.91 -3.66 1.77
N ASN A 319 -2.89 -4.23 2.41
CA ASN A 319 -2.32 -3.67 3.64
C ASN A 319 -1.15 -2.69 3.45
N GLY A 320 -0.39 -2.73 2.37
CA GLY A 320 0.82 -1.89 2.24
C GLY A 320 0.55 -0.39 2.46
N ALA A 321 -0.31 0.21 1.62
CA ALA A 321 -0.69 1.62 1.75
C ALA A 321 -1.54 1.88 3.00
N THR A 322 -2.49 0.98 3.31
CA THR A 322 -3.35 1.05 4.49
C THR A 322 -2.53 1.21 5.77
N GLN A 323 -1.57 0.32 6.01
CA GLN A 323 -0.77 0.36 7.23
C GLN A 323 0.23 1.53 7.24
N SER A 324 0.72 1.97 6.08
CA SER A 324 1.55 3.17 5.98
C SER A 324 0.83 4.44 6.43
N ILE A 325 -0.48 4.54 6.19
CA ILE A 325 -1.32 5.66 6.63
C ILE A 325 -1.52 5.60 8.15
N VAL A 326 -1.81 4.40 8.68
CA VAL A 326 -1.98 4.18 10.12
C VAL A 326 -0.67 4.47 10.87
N ASP A 327 0.47 4.03 10.35
CA ASP A 327 1.80 4.32 10.90
C ASP A 327 2.05 5.81 11.02
N ALA A 328 1.72 6.58 9.98
CA ALA A 328 1.91 8.02 9.97
C ALA A 328 1.13 8.71 11.11
N ARG A 329 -0.10 8.26 11.38
CA ARG A 329 -0.92 8.78 12.47
C ARG A 329 -0.35 8.38 13.84
N ALA A 330 0.07 7.11 14.01
CA ALA A 330 0.73 6.63 15.22
C ALA A 330 2.00 7.42 15.52
N LEU A 331 2.81 7.67 14.48
CA LEU A 331 4.03 8.48 14.59
C LEU A 331 3.73 9.91 15.04
N GLY A 332 2.75 10.59 14.40
CA GLY A 332 2.33 11.93 14.79
C GLY A 332 1.85 11.99 16.24
N HIS A 333 1.03 11.01 16.64
CA HIS A 333 0.55 10.88 18.02
C HIS A 333 1.69 10.69 19.04
N ALA A 334 2.61 9.77 18.78
CA ALA A 334 3.77 9.53 19.65
C ALA A 334 4.64 10.77 19.77
N MET A 335 4.87 11.49 18.67
CA MET A 335 5.62 12.76 18.67
C MET A 335 4.92 13.88 19.46
N ALA A 336 3.59 13.90 19.50
CA ALA A 336 2.83 14.85 20.31
C ALA A 336 2.89 14.53 21.81
N LEU A 337 2.92 13.24 22.17
CA LEU A 337 2.90 12.80 23.56
C LEU A 337 4.27 12.89 24.27
N HIS A 338 5.36 12.76 23.53
CA HIS A 338 6.71 12.68 24.09
C HIS A 338 7.56 13.88 23.67
N PRO A 339 7.97 14.75 24.59
CA PRO A 339 8.83 15.91 24.29
C PRO A 339 10.22 15.53 23.75
N ASP A 340 10.75 14.37 24.16
CA ASP A 340 12.02 13.84 23.64
C ASP A 340 11.75 13.02 22.36
N PRO A 341 12.27 13.45 21.20
CA PRO A 341 12.05 12.76 19.94
C PRO A 341 12.51 11.29 19.95
N ALA A 342 13.61 10.95 20.61
CA ALA A 342 14.09 9.57 20.64
C ALA A 342 13.10 8.65 21.38
N ARG A 343 12.51 9.14 22.47
CA ARG A 343 11.45 8.43 23.19
C ARG A 343 10.16 8.33 22.38
N ALA A 344 9.79 9.40 21.65
CA ALA A 344 8.64 9.39 20.78
C ALA A 344 8.76 8.30 19.71
N LEU A 345 9.91 8.24 19.03
CA LEU A 345 10.17 7.24 17.99
C LEU A 345 10.20 5.81 18.54
N ALA A 346 10.75 5.61 19.72
CA ALA A 346 10.73 4.31 20.39
C ALA A 346 9.30 3.87 20.78
N ALA A 347 8.45 4.80 21.23
CA ALA A 347 7.04 4.52 21.52
C ALA A 347 6.25 4.15 20.26
N TYR A 348 6.42 4.90 19.17
CA TYR A 348 5.85 4.58 17.86
C TYR A 348 6.25 3.17 17.41
N GLU A 349 7.54 2.83 17.46
CA GLU A 349 8.02 1.51 17.09
C GLU A 349 7.43 0.41 17.99
N ALA A 350 7.41 0.60 19.28
CA ALA A 350 6.90 -0.38 20.24
C ALA A 350 5.42 -0.72 19.98
N GLU A 351 4.65 0.26 19.53
CA GLU A 351 3.24 0.08 19.18
C GLU A 351 3.08 -0.63 17.83
N ARG A 352 3.78 -0.14 16.79
CA ARG A 352 3.48 -0.55 15.41
C ARG A 352 4.24 -1.79 14.93
N ARG A 353 5.52 -1.92 15.30
CA ARG A 353 6.39 -2.97 14.77
C ARG A 353 5.90 -4.40 15.04
N PRO A 354 5.42 -4.77 16.24
CA PRO A 354 4.95 -6.14 16.48
C PRO A 354 3.79 -6.54 15.56
N ALA A 355 2.77 -5.69 15.44
CA ALA A 355 1.62 -5.94 14.59
C ALA A 355 2.01 -6.04 13.10
N MET A 356 2.93 -5.19 12.64
CA MET A 356 3.41 -5.24 11.25
C MET A 356 4.25 -6.49 10.97
N THR A 357 5.02 -6.95 11.94
CA THR A 357 5.75 -8.23 11.84
C THR A 357 4.80 -9.40 11.64
N GLU A 358 3.73 -9.47 12.43
CA GLU A 358 2.70 -10.52 12.30
C GLU A 358 1.99 -10.44 10.95
N LEU A 359 1.66 -9.23 10.50
CA LEU A 359 0.99 -9.00 9.22
C LEU A 359 1.87 -9.38 8.02
N GLN A 360 3.18 -9.03 8.04
CA GLN A 360 4.14 -9.48 7.01
C GLN A 360 4.17 -11.01 6.94
N GLN A 361 4.22 -11.70 8.08
CA GLN A 361 4.22 -13.15 8.14
C GLN A 361 2.89 -13.75 7.67
N ALA A 362 1.75 -13.13 8.01
CA ALA A 362 0.44 -13.56 7.53
C ALA A 362 0.34 -13.43 6.00
N ASN A 363 0.84 -12.32 5.44
CA ASN A 363 0.85 -12.11 3.98
C ASN A 363 1.76 -13.11 3.25
N ARG A 364 2.89 -13.51 3.85
CA ARG A 364 3.74 -14.58 3.30
C ARG A 364 3.01 -15.94 3.28
N ARG A 365 2.01 -16.14 4.14
CA ARG A 365 1.12 -17.32 4.17
C ARG A 365 -0.20 -17.07 3.44
N LEU A 366 -0.21 -16.14 2.45
CA LEU A 366 -1.34 -15.78 1.59
C LEU A 366 -2.48 -15.03 2.30
N GLY A 367 -2.40 -14.75 3.59
CA GLY A 367 -3.44 -14.01 4.29
C GLY A 367 -4.86 -14.55 4.00
N PRO A 368 -5.83 -13.69 3.62
CA PRO A 368 -7.18 -14.14 3.30
C PRO A 368 -7.28 -14.88 1.96
N GLU A 369 -6.30 -14.73 1.06
CA GLU A 369 -6.29 -15.38 -0.26
C GLU A 369 -5.99 -16.89 -0.18
N VAL A 370 -5.66 -17.41 1.00
CA VAL A 370 -5.48 -18.84 1.24
C VAL A 370 -6.72 -19.65 0.85
N VAL A 371 -7.91 -19.05 0.86
CA VAL A 371 -9.17 -19.70 0.47
C VAL A 371 -9.15 -20.17 -0.99
N ILE A 372 -8.41 -19.46 -1.87
CA ILE A 372 -8.26 -19.84 -3.29
C ILE A 372 -7.44 -21.12 -3.40
N ASN A 373 -6.31 -21.17 -2.71
CA ASN A 373 -5.43 -22.35 -2.72
C ASN A 373 -6.14 -23.56 -2.09
N LEU A 374 -6.85 -23.34 -0.98
CA LEU A 374 -7.61 -24.38 -0.30
C LEU A 374 -8.74 -24.95 -1.18
N ALA A 375 -9.45 -24.08 -1.92
CA ALA A 375 -10.46 -24.50 -2.88
C ALA A 375 -9.85 -25.34 -4.00
N HIS A 376 -8.70 -24.93 -4.53
CA HIS A 376 -8.00 -25.68 -5.57
C HIS A 376 -7.44 -27.02 -5.06
N GLU A 377 -6.88 -27.06 -3.87
CA GLU A 377 -6.36 -28.27 -3.26
C GLU A 377 -7.47 -29.34 -3.06
N ARG A 378 -8.65 -28.90 -2.57
CA ARG A 378 -9.77 -29.82 -2.27
C ARG A 378 -10.60 -30.14 -3.52
N ALA A 379 -10.67 -29.27 -4.50
CA ALA A 379 -11.44 -29.42 -5.73
C ALA A 379 -10.71 -28.86 -6.96
N PRO A 380 -9.59 -29.46 -7.41
CA PRO A 380 -8.78 -28.92 -8.50
C PRO A 380 -9.51 -28.84 -9.84
N GLY A 381 -10.54 -29.65 -10.05
CA GLY A 381 -11.42 -29.60 -11.21
C GLY A 381 -12.53 -28.55 -11.16
N GLY A 382 -12.61 -27.80 -10.05
CA GLY A 382 -13.72 -26.88 -9.79
C GLY A 382 -14.86 -27.53 -9.00
N PHE A 383 -15.87 -26.75 -8.67
CA PHE A 383 -17.02 -27.17 -7.86
C PHE A 383 -18.28 -26.44 -8.29
N THR A 384 -19.43 -27.01 -7.95
CA THR A 384 -20.75 -26.40 -8.16
C THR A 384 -21.24 -25.72 -6.88
N ASP A 385 -20.96 -26.33 -5.72
CA ASP A 385 -21.29 -25.79 -4.40
C ASP A 385 -20.01 -25.72 -3.55
N ILE A 386 -19.64 -24.51 -3.14
CA ILE A 386 -18.47 -24.28 -2.29
C ILE A 386 -18.62 -24.87 -0.89
N ASP A 387 -19.84 -24.98 -0.36
CA ASP A 387 -20.10 -25.50 0.98
C ASP A 387 -19.69 -26.99 1.10
N GLU A 388 -19.64 -27.73 -0.02
CA GLU A 388 -19.11 -29.11 -0.09
C GLU A 388 -17.57 -29.16 -0.07
N VAL A 389 -16.89 -28.05 -0.41
CA VAL A 389 -15.43 -27.96 -0.51
C VAL A 389 -14.84 -27.24 0.70
N ILE A 390 -15.37 -26.08 1.03
CA ILE A 390 -14.99 -25.26 2.20
C ILE A 390 -16.27 -24.78 2.89
N PRO A 391 -16.60 -25.33 4.07
CA PRO A 391 -17.77 -24.91 4.81
C PRO A 391 -17.75 -23.43 5.14
N LYS A 392 -18.91 -22.75 5.12
CA LYS A 392 -19.06 -21.32 5.43
C LYS A 392 -18.39 -20.90 6.74
N ARG A 393 -18.46 -21.78 7.75
CA ARG A 393 -17.81 -21.53 9.04
C ARG A 393 -16.28 -21.42 8.89
N GLU A 394 -15.66 -22.28 8.10
CA GLU A 394 -14.21 -22.25 7.87
C GLU A 394 -13.78 -20.99 7.12
N LEU A 395 -14.54 -20.55 6.09
CA LEU A 395 -14.32 -19.29 5.40
C LEU A 395 -14.38 -18.09 6.36
N ALA A 396 -15.40 -18.06 7.23
CA ALA A 396 -15.56 -17.01 8.23
C ALA A 396 -14.42 -16.99 9.26
N GLU A 397 -13.95 -18.15 9.71
CA GLU A 397 -12.82 -18.27 10.63
C GLU A 397 -11.50 -17.78 10.01
N ILE A 398 -11.27 -18.05 8.71
CA ILE A 398 -10.09 -17.56 7.97
C ILE A 398 -10.13 -16.02 7.89
N ALA A 399 -11.26 -15.44 7.48
CA ALA A 399 -11.44 -14.00 7.37
C ALA A 399 -11.26 -13.30 8.73
N ALA A 400 -11.90 -13.82 9.79
CA ALA A 400 -11.81 -13.27 11.15
C ALA A 400 -10.39 -13.31 11.72
N ARG A 401 -9.66 -14.40 11.51
CA ARG A 401 -8.27 -14.56 11.95
C ARG A 401 -7.37 -13.51 11.29
N TYR A 402 -7.53 -13.28 9.99
CA TYR A 402 -6.75 -12.28 9.29
C TYR A 402 -7.10 -10.85 9.74
N ALA A 403 -8.38 -10.54 9.94
CA ALA A 403 -8.83 -9.24 10.44
C ALA A 403 -8.25 -8.94 11.83
N ALA A 404 -8.16 -9.93 12.70
CA ALA A 404 -7.56 -9.79 14.04
C ALA A 404 -6.05 -9.47 13.99
N THR A 405 -5.32 -10.00 13.00
CA THR A 405 -3.86 -9.77 12.86
C THR A 405 -3.51 -8.28 12.68
N GLY A 406 -4.36 -7.51 12.03
CA GLY A 406 -4.12 -6.08 11.74
C GLY A 406 -5.02 -5.11 12.53
N ALA A 407 -5.81 -5.59 13.48
CA ALA A 407 -6.79 -4.81 14.23
C ALA A 407 -7.73 -3.98 13.31
N PHE A 408 -8.15 -4.57 12.19
CA PHE A 408 -9.01 -3.90 11.22
C PHE A 408 -10.44 -4.49 11.14
N ASP A 409 -10.89 -5.15 12.20
CA ASP A 409 -12.28 -5.56 12.34
C ASP A 409 -13.22 -4.36 12.64
N PRO A 410 -14.52 -4.45 12.26
CA PRO A 410 -15.44 -3.33 12.43
C PRO A 410 -15.61 -2.85 13.89
N ALA A 411 -15.57 -3.78 14.86
CA ALA A 411 -15.76 -3.42 16.26
C ALA A 411 -14.61 -2.53 16.78
N THR A 412 -13.38 -2.82 16.36
CA THR A 412 -12.19 -2.02 16.68
C THR A 412 -12.18 -0.70 15.92
N VAL A 413 -12.39 -0.74 14.59
CA VAL A 413 -12.28 0.44 13.73
C VAL A 413 -13.36 1.49 14.07
N ASN A 414 -14.58 1.06 14.38
CA ASN A 414 -15.71 1.95 14.67
C ASN A 414 -15.61 2.70 16.01
N GLN A 415 -14.64 2.37 16.86
CA GLN A 415 -14.37 3.12 18.09
C GLN A 415 -13.73 4.51 17.84
N GLY A 416 -13.41 4.83 16.60
CA GLY A 416 -12.70 6.05 16.23
C GLY A 416 -11.19 5.87 16.19
N SER A 417 -10.47 6.94 15.86
CA SER A 417 -9.00 6.89 15.79
C SER A 417 -8.38 6.90 17.19
N PRO A 418 -7.50 5.96 17.54
CA PRO A 418 -6.76 6.03 18.79
C PRO A 418 -5.71 7.16 18.78
N TYR A 419 -5.48 7.79 17.63
CA TYR A 419 -4.49 8.83 17.40
C TYR A 419 -5.07 10.24 17.37
N ASP A 420 -6.37 10.38 17.56
CA ASP A 420 -6.97 11.70 17.68
C ASP A 420 -6.54 12.34 19.01
N PRO A 421 -6.25 13.67 19.03
CA PRO A 421 -5.99 14.35 20.27
C PRO A 421 -7.21 14.19 21.19
N ALA A 422 -6.98 13.71 22.41
CA ALA A 422 -8.06 13.65 23.38
C ALA A 422 -8.73 15.02 23.44
N VAL A 423 -10.04 15.03 23.25
CA VAL A 423 -10.83 16.28 23.42
C VAL A 423 -10.58 16.73 24.85
N ARG A 424 -9.77 17.80 24.99
CA ARG A 424 -9.44 18.41 26.27
C ARG A 424 -10.57 19.32 26.70
#